data_5d02a3875646db7c7242a2fb30b381ca
#
_entry.id   5d02a3875646db7c7242a2fb30b381ca
#
_cell.length_a   1.000
_cell.length_b   1.000
_cell.length_c   1.000
_cell.angle_alpha   90.00
_cell.angle_beta   90.00
_cell.angle_gamma   90.00
#
_symmetry.space_group_name_H-M   'P 1'
#
loop_
_entity.id
_entity.type
_entity.pdbx_description
1 polymer ?
#
loop_
_entity_poly.entity_id
_entity_poly.type
_entity_poly.pdbx_seq_one_letter_code
_entity_poly.pdbx_strand_id
1 'polypeptide(L)'
;GIDLAKPILLAGVTAKLDYKTWNEDRMAWTIQQFIKAYPQVQIIFNYAPGKEKENAYRIYEKMGKPQQVHIDIAAKSQRELVALSNRITLYFGNEGGGRHIVHACGKPSFVIVAPTTNKKTWLPQNDVPADGIAYTDITNQDSDTEALDRLAKYALITKEEVWNRWSDFIKRYHIL
;
A
#
# COMPACT_ATOMS: atom_id res chain seq x y z
N GLY A 1 16.67 2.10 15.35
CA GLY A 1 16.43 3.24 14.46
C GLY A 1 16.45 2.83 13.00
N ILE A 2 16.06 3.73 12.10
CA ILE A 2 16.12 3.52 10.65
C ILE A 2 17.52 3.82 10.12
N ASP A 3 18.01 2.92 9.27
CA ASP A 3 19.26 3.12 8.51
C ASP A 3 18.92 3.77 7.15
N LEU A 4 19.25 5.04 7.00
CA LEU A 4 18.97 5.80 5.76
C LEU A 4 19.79 5.37 4.54
N ALA A 5 20.78 4.48 4.71
CA ALA A 5 21.54 3.91 3.61
C ALA A 5 20.81 2.71 2.96
N LYS A 6 19.78 2.18 3.60
CA LYS A 6 18.96 1.06 3.09
C LYS A 6 17.67 1.55 2.47
N PRO A 7 17.10 0.80 1.51
CA PRO A 7 15.79 1.10 0.96
C PRO A 7 14.70 1.09 2.04
N ILE A 8 13.73 2.00 1.90
CA ILE A 8 12.61 2.14 2.83
C ILE A 8 11.29 2.04 2.06
N LEU A 9 10.43 1.11 2.46
CA LEU A 9 9.04 1.03 2.04
C LEU A 9 8.17 1.82 3.02
N LEU A 10 7.39 2.78 2.54
CA LEU A 10 6.28 3.36 3.28
C LEU A 10 5.00 2.58 2.96
N ALA A 11 4.44 1.91 3.94
CA ALA A 11 3.26 1.05 3.77
C ALA A 11 1.99 1.69 4.35
N GLY A 12 1.04 2.05 3.49
CA GLY A 12 -0.30 2.50 3.85
C GLY A 12 -1.22 1.32 4.13
N VAL A 13 -0.97 0.62 5.23
CA VAL A 13 -1.68 -0.64 5.56
C VAL A 13 -3.13 -0.43 5.99
N THR A 14 -3.49 0.81 6.34
CA THR A 14 -4.82 1.21 6.78
C THR A 14 -5.35 2.36 5.92
N ALA A 15 -6.62 2.69 6.06
CA ALA A 15 -7.22 3.89 5.49
C ALA A 15 -8.21 4.49 6.48
N LYS A 16 -8.43 5.81 6.40
CA LYS A 16 -9.37 6.55 7.26
C LYS A 16 -10.79 6.01 7.18
N LEU A 17 -11.18 5.53 6.01
CA LEU A 17 -12.52 5.01 5.73
C LEU A 17 -12.46 3.48 5.61
N ASP A 18 -13.26 2.77 6.37
CA ASP A 18 -13.28 1.30 6.42
C ASP A 18 -13.47 0.68 5.02
N TYR A 19 -14.34 1.28 4.20
CA TYR A 19 -14.58 0.80 2.84
C TYR A 19 -13.41 1.03 1.86
N LYS A 20 -12.36 1.72 2.29
CA LYS A 20 -11.08 1.89 1.57
C LYS A 20 -9.97 1.04 2.16
N THR A 21 -10.24 0.28 3.20
CA THR A 21 -9.26 -0.61 3.84
C THR A 21 -9.42 -2.02 3.30
N TRP A 22 -8.37 -2.50 2.64
CA TRP A 22 -8.32 -3.88 2.16
C TRP A 22 -8.15 -4.85 3.33
N ASN A 23 -8.50 -6.12 3.13
CA ASN A 23 -8.50 -7.15 4.17
C ASN A 23 -7.14 -7.26 4.88
N GLU A 24 -7.15 -7.21 6.21
CA GLU A 24 -5.94 -7.19 7.06
C GLU A 24 -5.08 -8.44 6.92
N ASP A 25 -5.68 -9.64 6.79
CA ASP A 25 -4.93 -10.90 6.65
C ASP A 25 -4.22 -10.96 5.30
N ARG A 26 -4.88 -10.47 4.25
CA ARG A 26 -4.29 -10.37 2.91
C ARG A 26 -3.17 -9.33 2.88
N MET A 27 -3.36 -8.18 3.55
CA MET A 27 -2.34 -7.15 3.69
C MET A 27 -1.11 -7.69 4.43
N ALA A 28 -1.31 -8.33 5.57
CA ALA A 28 -0.24 -8.95 6.35
C ALA A 28 0.55 -9.97 5.53
N TRP A 29 -0.15 -10.87 4.84
CA TRP A 29 0.49 -11.88 3.98
C TRP A 29 1.29 -11.23 2.84
N THR A 30 0.74 -10.21 2.19
CA THR A 30 1.42 -9.52 1.07
C THR A 30 2.72 -8.87 1.52
N ILE A 31 2.71 -8.18 2.66
CA ILE A 31 3.93 -7.57 3.22
C ILE A 31 4.92 -8.64 3.68
N GLN A 32 4.46 -9.79 4.21
CA GLN A 32 5.35 -10.91 4.51
C GLN A 32 6.04 -11.47 3.25
N GLN A 33 5.35 -11.57 2.10
CA GLN A 33 6.01 -11.95 0.84
C GLN A 33 7.07 -10.92 0.41
N PHE A 34 6.76 -9.63 0.58
CA PHE A 34 7.72 -8.57 0.30
C PHE A 34 8.98 -8.67 1.18
N ILE A 35 8.82 -8.90 2.48
CA ILE A 35 9.95 -9.10 3.43
C ILE A 35 10.82 -10.29 3.00
N LYS A 36 10.21 -11.39 2.56
CA LYS A 36 10.93 -12.57 2.08
C LYS A 36 11.73 -12.30 0.81
N ALA A 37 11.15 -11.52 -0.11
CA ALA A 37 11.78 -11.20 -1.39
C ALA A 37 12.87 -10.12 -1.25
N TYR A 38 12.70 -9.19 -0.32
CA TYR A 38 13.57 -8.02 -0.12
C TYR A 38 13.95 -7.85 1.37
N PRO A 39 14.72 -8.79 1.95
CA PRO A 39 15.00 -8.79 3.39
C PRO A 39 15.82 -7.58 3.88
N GLN A 40 16.50 -6.86 2.97
CA GLN A 40 17.26 -5.66 3.28
C GLN A 40 16.39 -4.40 3.43
N VAL A 41 15.14 -4.43 2.97
CA VAL A 41 14.25 -3.26 2.97
C VAL A 41 13.66 -3.06 4.37
N GLN A 42 13.71 -1.82 4.84
CA GLN A 42 13.02 -1.38 6.06
C GLN A 42 11.61 -0.93 5.72
N ILE A 43 10.68 -1.15 6.61
CA ILE A 43 9.26 -0.86 6.37
C ILE A 43 8.74 0.07 7.46
N ILE A 44 8.09 1.14 7.06
CA ILE A 44 7.38 2.06 7.96
C ILE A 44 5.90 1.93 7.69
N PHE A 45 5.08 1.65 8.71
CA PHE A 45 3.64 1.70 8.57
C PHE A 45 3.14 3.14 8.73
N ASN A 46 2.46 3.65 7.72
CA ASN A 46 1.81 4.96 7.79
C ASN A 46 0.36 4.80 8.23
N TYR A 47 0.01 5.44 9.34
CA TYR A 47 -1.33 5.42 9.92
C TYR A 47 -1.61 6.70 10.71
N ALA A 48 -2.88 7.05 10.85
CA ALA A 48 -3.32 8.12 11.75
C ALA A 48 -3.57 7.56 13.18
N PRO A 49 -3.59 8.43 14.20
CA PRO A 49 -3.98 8.04 15.56
C PRO A 49 -5.38 7.43 15.63
N GLY A 50 -5.67 6.67 16.68
CA GLY A 50 -6.96 6.01 16.92
C GLY A 50 -7.10 4.71 16.13
N LYS A 51 -8.23 4.50 15.49
CA LYS A 51 -8.60 3.24 14.82
C LYS A 51 -7.57 2.78 13.77
N GLU A 52 -7.00 3.69 13.00
CA GLU A 52 -5.97 3.32 12.03
C GLU A 52 -4.72 2.76 12.73
N LYS A 53 -4.30 3.37 13.83
CA LYS A 53 -3.19 2.84 14.65
C LYS A 53 -3.49 1.43 15.15
N GLU A 54 -4.68 1.21 15.71
CA GLU A 54 -5.09 -0.11 16.20
C GLU A 54 -5.06 -1.16 15.08
N ASN A 55 -5.58 -0.81 13.90
CA ASN A 55 -5.58 -1.68 12.73
C ASN A 55 -4.13 -1.99 12.27
N ALA A 56 -3.26 -0.98 12.23
CA ALA A 56 -1.85 -1.16 11.85
C ALA A 56 -1.12 -2.10 12.82
N TYR A 57 -1.37 -1.96 14.13
CA TYR A 57 -0.79 -2.86 15.13
C TYR A 57 -1.33 -4.28 15.02
N ARG A 58 -2.63 -4.48 14.73
CA ARG A 58 -3.17 -5.83 14.47
C ARG A 58 -2.51 -6.49 13.26
N ILE A 59 -2.30 -5.74 12.16
CA ILE A 59 -1.60 -6.25 10.98
C ILE A 59 -0.16 -6.64 11.36
N TYR A 60 0.54 -5.79 12.10
CA TYR A 60 1.90 -6.06 12.57
C TYR A 60 1.98 -7.33 13.44
N GLU A 61 1.01 -7.52 14.33
CA GLU A 61 0.91 -8.74 15.16
C GLU A 61 0.63 -9.99 14.32
N LYS A 62 -0.30 -9.92 13.37
CA LYS A 62 -0.58 -11.02 12.42
C LYS A 62 0.65 -11.42 11.60
N MET A 63 1.56 -10.50 11.36
CA MET A 63 2.83 -10.76 10.68
C MET A 63 3.89 -11.40 11.58
N GLY A 64 3.65 -11.51 12.89
CA GLY A 64 4.64 -12.02 13.85
C GLY A 64 5.68 -10.97 14.26
N LYS A 65 5.36 -9.69 14.15
CA LYS A 65 6.20 -8.55 14.58
C LYS A 65 7.61 -8.56 13.95
N PRO A 66 7.72 -8.58 12.62
CA PRO A 66 9.02 -8.67 11.97
C PRO A 66 9.89 -7.46 12.26
N GLN A 67 11.19 -7.67 12.46
CA GLN A 67 12.15 -6.62 12.82
C GLN A 67 12.31 -5.54 11.74
N GLN A 68 12.02 -5.86 10.48
CA GLN A 68 12.07 -4.90 9.38
C GLN A 68 10.98 -3.84 9.46
N VAL A 69 9.92 -4.06 10.25
CA VAL A 69 8.80 -3.12 10.40
C VAL A 69 9.03 -2.21 11.60
N HIS A 70 9.19 -0.93 11.32
CA HIS A 70 9.34 0.14 12.31
C HIS A 70 7.96 0.73 12.62
N ILE A 71 7.17 0.01 13.43
CA ILE A 71 5.77 0.35 13.72
C ILE A 71 5.60 1.67 14.48
N ASP A 72 6.58 2.06 15.28
CA ASP A 72 6.51 3.28 16.12
C ASP A 72 6.89 4.57 15.36
N ILE A 73 7.33 4.43 14.10
CA ILE A 73 7.65 5.57 13.24
C ILE A 73 6.44 5.84 12.35
N ALA A 74 5.67 6.87 12.70
CA ALA A 74 4.53 7.32 11.91
C ALA A 74 4.54 8.85 11.80
N ALA A 75 4.18 9.38 10.62
CA ALA A 75 4.04 10.82 10.43
C ALA A 75 2.82 11.34 11.21
N LYS A 76 3.02 12.33 12.07
CA LYS A 76 1.98 12.94 12.92
C LYS A 76 1.27 14.11 12.23
N SER A 77 1.78 14.55 11.07
CA SER A 77 1.24 15.65 10.28
C SER A 77 1.56 15.45 8.81
N GLN A 78 0.87 16.19 7.93
CA GLN A 78 1.18 16.20 6.50
C GLN A 78 2.62 16.68 6.22
N ARG A 79 3.12 17.66 6.99
CA ARG A 79 4.51 18.14 6.87
C ARG A 79 5.51 17.04 7.20
N GLU A 80 5.28 16.27 8.25
CA GLU A 80 6.13 15.13 8.59
C GLU A 80 6.03 14.03 7.53
N LEU A 81 4.84 13.80 6.96
CA LEU A 81 4.68 12.85 5.87
C LEU A 81 5.45 13.27 4.62
N VAL A 82 5.49 14.56 4.28
CA VAL A 82 6.35 15.09 3.20
C VAL A 82 7.82 14.84 3.51
N ALA A 83 8.27 15.14 4.73
CA ALA A 83 9.66 14.92 5.14
C ALA A 83 10.04 13.43 5.07
N LEU A 84 9.17 12.55 5.55
CA LEU A 84 9.33 11.11 5.48
C LEU A 84 9.32 10.62 4.02
N SER A 85 8.40 11.13 3.19
CA SER A 85 8.28 10.75 1.78
C SER A 85 9.55 11.06 0.97
N ASN A 86 10.29 12.10 1.32
CA ASN A 86 11.57 12.38 0.68
C ASN A 86 12.66 11.35 1.00
N ARG A 87 12.51 10.55 2.06
CA ARG A 87 13.48 9.54 2.52
C ARG A 87 13.16 8.12 2.11
N ILE A 88 11.92 7.86 1.68
CA ILE A 88 11.52 6.52 1.26
C ILE A 88 11.96 6.20 -0.17
N THR A 89 11.98 4.91 -0.49
CA THR A 89 12.26 4.39 -1.83
C THR A 89 10.97 4.18 -2.61
N LEU A 90 9.92 3.67 -1.97
CA LEU A 90 8.61 3.39 -2.61
C LEU A 90 7.47 3.41 -1.59
N TYR A 91 6.27 3.51 -2.13
CA TYR A 91 5.01 3.36 -1.37
C TYR A 91 4.25 2.12 -1.83
N PHE A 92 3.62 1.43 -0.87
CA PHE A 92 2.63 0.39 -1.12
C PHE A 92 1.48 0.50 -0.13
N GLY A 93 0.25 0.24 -0.55
CA GLY A 93 -0.87 0.11 0.38
C GLY A 93 -2.22 0.51 -0.18
N ASN A 94 -3.16 0.80 0.72
CA ASN A 94 -4.48 1.27 0.36
C ASN A 94 -4.40 2.64 -0.33
N GLU A 95 -5.36 2.93 -1.20
CA GLU A 95 -5.49 4.26 -1.76
C GLU A 95 -5.79 5.30 -0.67
N GLY A 96 -5.28 6.51 -0.83
CA GLY A 96 -5.53 7.59 0.12
C GLY A 96 -4.64 8.80 -0.10
N GLY A 97 -4.87 9.86 0.69
CA GLY A 97 -4.14 11.12 0.60
C GLY A 97 -2.63 10.97 0.77
N GLY A 98 -2.18 10.04 1.60
CA GLY A 98 -0.75 9.77 1.81
C GLY A 98 -0.01 9.40 0.53
N ARG A 99 -0.61 8.59 -0.35
CA ARG A 99 -0.02 8.25 -1.64
C ARG A 99 0.19 9.47 -2.53
N HIS A 100 -0.74 10.43 -2.54
CA HIS A 100 -0.59 11.65 -3.34
C HIS A 100 0.60 12.49 -2.88
N ILE A 101 0.83 12.59 -1.57
CA ILE A 101 2.00 13.26 -1.00
C ILE A 101 3.29 12.56 -1.42
N VAL A 102 3.34 11.24 -1.29
CA VAL A 102 4.48 10.41 -1.72
C VAL A 102 4.81 10.63 -3.20
N HIS A 103 3.78 10.58 -4.05
CA HIS A 103 3.92 10.79 -5.49
C HIS A 103 4.42 12.20 -5.83
N ALA A 104 3.90 13.24 -5.14
CA ALA A 104 4.37 14.61 -5.29
C ALA A 104 5.85 14.80 -4.87
N CYS A 105 6.37 13.93 -4.01
CA CYS A 105 7.79 13.84 -3.67
C CYS A 105 8.62 13.02 -4.67
N GLY A 106 8.06 12.66 -5.82
CA GLY A 106 8.77 11.92 -6.89
C GLY A 106 9.02 10.45 -6.57
N LYS A 107 8.25 9.84 -5.67
CA LYS A 107 8.48 8.45 -5.26
C LYS A 107 7.49 7.49 -5.94
N PRO A 108 7.99 6.33 -6.42
CA PRO A 108 7.14 5.30 -7.00
C PRO A 108 6.10 4.79 -6.01
N SER A 109 4.91 4.45 -6.53
CA SER A 109 3.82 3.97 -5.68
C SER A 109 2.98 2.88 -6.35
N PHE A 110 2.64 1.85 -5.58
CA PHE A 110 1.67 0.82 -5.97
C PHE A 110 0.53 0.78 -4.96
N VAL A 111 -0.72 0.78 -5.44
CA VAL A 111 -1.89 0.89 -4.56
C VAL A 111 -2.94 -0.17 -4.80
N ILE A 112 -3.66 -0.52 -3.74
CA ILE A 112 -4.89 -1.30 -3.81
C ILE A 112 -6.04 -0.31 -3.88
N VAL A 113 -6.71 -0.27 -5.02
CA VAL A 113 -7.73 0.72 -5.34
C VAL A 113 -9.08 0.27 -4.78
N ALA A 114 -9.72 1.14 -4.01
CA ALA A 114 -11.05 0.84 -3.46
C ALA A 114 -12.11 0.72 -4.57
N PRO A 115 -13.13 -0.14 -4.39
CA PRO A 115 -14.16 -0.37 -5.40
C PRO A 115 -14.96 0.86 -5.82
N THR A 116 -14.93 1.91 -5.01
CA THR A 116 -15.61 3.20 -5.28
C THR A 116 -14.76 4.16 -6.11
N THR A 117 -13.53 3.79 -6.43
CA THR A 117 -12.55 4.66 -7.08
C THR A 117 -12.23 4.15 -8.48
N ASN A 118 -12.26 5.02 -9.46
CA ASN A 118 -11.82 4.71 -10.81
C ASN A 118 -10.29 4.82 -10.88
N LYS A 119 -9.62 3.68 -11.05
CA LYS A 119 -8.15 3.60 -11.13
C LYS A 119 -7.56 4.52 -12.20
N LYS A 120 -8.17 4.58 -13.38
CA LYS A 120 -7.64 5.35 -14.52
C LYS A 120 -7.60 6.86 -14.26
N THR A 121 -8.59 7.39 -13.53
CA THR A 121 -8.66 8.83 -13.21
C THR A 121 -7.91 9.17 -11.91
N TRP A 122 -7.69 8.19 -11.04
CA TRP A 122 -7.07 8.40 -9.73
C TRP A 122 -5.54 8.30 -9.76
N LEU A 123 -4.98 7.44 -10.64
CA LEU A 123 -3.53 7.34 -10.82
C LEU A 123 -3.01 8.53 -11.64
N PRO A 124 -1.86 9.10 -11.26
CA PRO A 124 -1.26 10.21 -11.99
C PRO A 124 -0.74 9.75 -13.34
N GLN A 125 -0.74 10.69 -14.30
CA GLN A 125 -0.27 10.51 -15.67
C GLN A 125 1.01 11.33 -15.88
N ASN A 126 2.11 10.91 -15.25
CA ASN A 126 3.42 11.58 -15.36
C ASN A 126 4.56 10.54 -15.29
N ASP A 127 5.82 11.01 -15.29
CA ASP A 127 7.00 10.16 -15.37
C ASP A 127 7.34 9.41 -14.07
N VAL A 128 6.71 9.76 -12.94
CA VAL A 128 6.90 9.04 -11.67
C VAL A 128 6.13 7.73 -11.72
N PRO A 129 6.79 6.57 -11.55
CA PRO A 129 6.11 5.28 -11.62
C PRO A 129 4.96 5.18 -10.62
N ALA A 130 3.75 4.94 -11.13
CA ALA A 130 2.57 4.73 -10.32
C ALA A 130 1.68 3.68 -10.96
N ASP A 131 1.28 2.68 -10.20
CA ASP A 131 0.33 1.65 -10.63
C ASP A 131 -0.50 1.18 -9.44
N GLY A 132 -1.41 0.26 -9.68
CA GLY A 132 -2.25 -0.33 -8.65
C GLY A 132 -3.13 -1.43 -9.20
N ILE A 133 -3.86 -2.06 -8.31
CA ILE A 133 -4.82 -3.09 -8.65
C ILE A 133 -6.22 -2.67 -8.21
N ALA A 134 -7.18 -2.75 -9.12
CA ALA A 134 -8.60 -2.60 -8.87
C ALA A 134 -9.32 -3.93 -9.18
N TYR A 135 -10.52 -4.13 -8.63
CA TYR A 135 -11.32 -5.31 -8.95
C TYR A 135 -11.62 -5.42 -10.47
N THR A 136 -11.74 -4.27 -11.15
CA THR A 136 -11.93 -4.19 -12.60
C THR A 136 -10.74 -4.67 -13.43
N ASP A 137 -9.57 -4.84 -12.83
CA ASP A 137 -8.41 -5.42 -13.51
C ASP A 137 -8.45 -6.96 -13.52
N ILE A 138 -9.31 -7.56 -12.71
CA ILE A 138 -9.39 -9.01 -12.48
C ILE A 138 -10.61 -9.60 -13.20
N THR A 139 -11.69 -8.84 -13.23
CA THR A 139 -12.93 -9.26 -13.89
C THR A 139 -12.99 -8.67 -15.29
N ASN A 140 -13.22 -9.53 -16.27
CA ASN A 140 -13.64 -9.07 -17.60
C ASN A 140 -15.02 -8.43 -17.42
N GLN A 141 -15.03 -7.09 -17.29
CA GLN A 141 -16.20 -6.24 -17.12
C GLN A 141 -17.52 -6.89 -17.59
N ASP A 142 -18.55 -6.74 -16.87
CA ASP A 142 -19.78 -6.09 -17.12
C ASP A 142 -20.98 -6.62 -16.31
N SER A 143 -21.51 -7.75 -16.42
CA SER A 143 -22.81 -8.07 -15.82
C SER A 143 -22.70 -8.64 -14.41
N ASP A 144 -21.68 -9.45 -14.15
CA ASP A 144 -21.63 -10.26 -12.93
C ASP A 144 -21.12 -9.50 -11.71
N THR A 145 -20.41 -8.38 -11.91
CA THR A 145 -19.85 -7.58 -10.83
C THR A 145 -20.69 -6.35 -10.48
N GLU A 146 -21.59 -5.92 -11.34
CA GLU A 146 -22.42 -4.73 -11.09
C GLU A 146 -23.36 -4.93 -9.90
N ALA A 147 -23.88 -6.14 -9.72
CA ALA A 147 -24.72 -6.53 -8.59
C ALA A 147 -23.98 -6.75 -7.27
N LEU A 148 -22.64 -6.85 -7.29
CA LEU A 148 -21.83 -7.06 -6.09
C LEU A 148 -21.75 -5.78 -5.23
N ASP A 149 -21.83 -5.95 -3.92
CA ASP A 149 -21.54 -4.87 -2.99
C ASP A 149 -20.03 -4.55 -2.95
N ARG A 150 -19.67 -3.50 -2.23
CA ARG A 150 -18.28 -3.05 -2.12
C ARG A 150 -17.34 -4.07 -1.49
N LEU A 151 -17.82 -4.82 -0.50
CA LEU A 151 -17.01 -5.84 0.18
C LEU A 151 -16.75 -7.01 -0.75
N ALA A 152 -17.77 -7.46 -1.48
CA ALA A 152 -17.63 -8.52 -2.47
C ALA A 152 -16.67 -8.11 -3.60
N LYS A 153 -16.76 -6.86 -4.10
CA LYS A 153 -15.80 -6.32 -5.09
C LYS A 153 -14.37 -6.31 -4.54
N TYR A 154 -14.17 -5.89 -3.30
CA TYR A 154 -12.85 -5.93 -2.65
C TYR A 154 -12.34 -7.35 -2.46
N ALA A 155 -13.23 -8.31 -2.20
CA ALA A 155 -12.87 -9.71 -2.04
C ALA A 155 -12.33 -10.35 -3.33
N LEU A 156 -12.66 -9.83 -4.50
CA LEU A 156 -12.08 -10.26 -5.78
C LEU A 156 -10.59 -9.98 -5.89
N ILE A 157 -10.09 -8.93 -5.23
CA ILE A 157 -8.67 -8.60 -5.20
C ILE A 157 -7.97 -9.57 -4.24
N THR A 158 -7.41 -10.65 -4.77
CA THR A 158 -6.71 -11.66 -3.96
C THR A 158 -5.30 -11.18 -3.58
N LYS A 159 -4.74 -11.78 -2.54
CA LYS A 159 -3.38 -11.45 -2.08
C LYS A 159 -2.32 -11.89 -3.10
N GLU A 160 -2.57 -12.96 -3.84
CA GLU A 160 -1.72 -13.47 -4.91
C GLU A 160 -1.68 -12.49 -6.08
N GLU A 161 -2.83 -11.96 -6.51
CA GLU A 161 -2.90 -10.94 -7.57
C GLU A 161 -2.18 -9.66 -7.16
N VAL A 162 -2.37 -9.19 -5.93
CA VAL A 162 -1.67 -8.02 -5.42
C VAL A 162 -0.16 -8.24 -5.44
N TRP A 163 0.31 -9.38 -4.91
CA TRP A 163 1.73 -9.68 -4.86
C TRP A 163 2.36 -9.80 -6.25
N ASN A 164 1.72 -10.51 -7.16
CA ASN A 164 2.23 -10.70 -8.53
C ASN A 164 2.38 -9.35 -9.24
N ARG A 165 1.34 -8.52 -9.23
CA ARG A 165 1.37 -7.21 -9.90
C ARG A 165 2.34 -6.24 -9.25
N TRP A 166 2.42 -6.23 -7.92
CA TRP A 166 3.35 -5.35 -7.20
C TRP A 166 4.80 -5.78 -7.41
N SER A 167 5.11 -7.06 -7.35
CA SER A 167 6.46 -7.57 -7.64
C SER A 167 6.90 -7.28 -9.08
N ASP A 168 5.99 -7.41 -10.04
CA ASP A 168 6.25 -7.06 -11.44
C ASP A 168 6.47 -5.55 -11.63
N PHE A 169 5.72 -4.71 -10.90
CA PHE A 169 5.93 -3.27 -10.88
C PHE A 169 7.33 -2.91 -10.37
N ILE A 170 7.77 -3.49 -9.25
CA ILE A 170 9.11 -3.26 -8.68
C ILE A 170 10.20 -3.63 -9.69
N LYS A 171 10.09 -4.79 -10.34
CA LYS A 171 11.04 -5.27 -11.34
C LYS A 171 11.05 -4.40 -12.59
N ARG A 172 9.88 -4.05 -13.11
CA ARG A 172 9.70 -3.25 -14.34
C ARG A 172 10.39 -1.89 -14.25
N TYR A 173 10.32 -1.26 -13.10
CA TYR A 173 10.87 0.07 -12.87
C TYR A 173 12.22 0.07 -12.12
N HIS A 174 12.82 -1.09 -11.90
CA HIS A 174 14.11 -1.25 -11.21
C HIS A 174 14.18 -0.47 -9.88
N ILE A 175 13.11 -0.62 -9.04
CA ILE A 175 12.93 0.18 -7.83
C ILE A 175 13.82 -0.31 -6.67
N LEU A 176 14.06 -1.62 -6.59
CA LEU A 176 14.84 -2.29 -5.53
C LEU A 176 15.91 -3.21 -6.11
#